data_5eb8060c89114a1f1f428926e97b056e
#
_entry.id   5eb8060c89114a1f1f428926e97b056e
#
_cell.length_a   1.000
_cell.length_b   1.000
_cell.length_c   1.000
_cell.angle_alpha   90.00
_cell.angle_beta   90.00
_cell.angle_gamma   90.00
#
_symmetry.space_group_name_H-M   'P 1'
#
loop_
_entity.id
_entity.type
_entity.pdbx_description
1 polymer ?
#
loop_
_entity_poly.entity_id
_entity_poly.type
_entity_poly.pdbx_seq_one_letter_code
_entity_poly.pdbx_strand_id
1 'polypeptide(L)'
;APIQAVIRKGKEHFVCDNRLELRLDAVRRKAKNPLQREALYALREQYDMDSVQHLSGFDRRMVCVPKYCPETCEMRTYCRYQKYLKEATDEKVFIQICNHNYLLADTLHRANDFRPLLRNYQALIIDEAHKFPEAARQMYGKSFGPEDFMEICSLLEGEHYTHIAAKLREAFSQLFESLPRPQGVLEEEARFRFVRN
;
A
#
# COMPACT_ATOMS: atom_id res chain seq x y z
N ALA A 1 27.26 -23.92 -0.87
CA ALA A 1 25.95 -23.75 -0.24
C ALA A 1 25.02 -23.05 -1.23
N PRO A 2 23.73 -23.41 -1.28
CA PRO A 2 22.79 -22.71 -2.16
C PRO A 2 22.67 -21.24 -1.74
N ILE A 3 22.61 -20.35 -2.73
CA ILE A 3 22.39 -18.92 -2.51
C ILE A 3 20.95 -18.73 -2.02
N GLN A 4 20.77 -18.11 -0.86
CA GLN A 4 19.47 -17.82 -0.32
C GLN A 4 18.98 -16.47 -0.88
N ALA A 5 17.79 -16.49 -1.48
CA ALA A 5 17.10 -15.33 -2.00
C ALA A 5 15.74 -15.15 -1.31
N VAL A 6 15.31 -13.91 -1.13
CA VAL A 6 14.00 -13.58 -0.57
C VAL A 6 13.29 -12.52 -1.42
N ILE A 7 11.99 -12.69 -1.59
CA ILE A 7 11.14 -11.68 -2.21
C ILE A 7 10.59 -10.76 -1.12
N ARG A 8 10.85 -9.45 -1.28
CA ARG A 8 10.39 -8.39 -0.37
C ARG A 8 9.17 -7.72 -0.96
N LYS A 9 8.06 -7.78 -0.23
CA LYS A 9 6.77 -7.17 -0.61
C LYS A 9 6.23 -6.31 0.52
N GLY A 10 5.38 -5.36 0.20
CA GLY A 10 4.63 -4.59 1.18
C GLY A 10 3.76 -5.50 2.07
N LYS A 11 3.51 -5.07 3.28
CA LYS A 11 2.74 -5.86 4.26
C LYS A 11 1.28 -6.11 3.85
N GLU A 12 0.75 -5.29 2.95
CA GLU A 12 -0.57 -5.45 2.34
C GLU A 12 -0.71 -6.69 1.45
N HIS A 13 0.42 -7.33 1.08
CA HIS A 13 0.45 -8.59 0.35
C HIS A 13 0.39 -9.82 1.26
N PHE A 14 0.51 -9.63 2.56
CA PHE A 14 0.54 -10.73 3.54
C PHE A 14 -0.71 -10.76 4.40
N VAL A 15 -1.13 -11.98 4.75
CA VAL A 15 -2.28 -12.20 5.61
C VAL A 15 -1.93 -11.93 7.09
N CYS A 16 -2.83 -11.30 7.80
CA CYS A 16 -2.82 -11.21 9.26
C CYS A 16 -3.68 -12.34 9.83
N ASP A 17 -3.08 -13.24 10.59
CA ASP A 17 -3.76 -14.43 11.13
C ASP A 17 -4.99 -14.06 11.98
N ASN A 18 -4.89 -13.05 12.81
CA ASN A 18 -6.00 -12.56 13.63
C ASN A 18 -7.17 -12.04 12.75
N ARG A 19 -6.88 -11.22 11.76
CA ARG A 19 -7.91 -10.71 10.84
C ARG A 19 -8.51 -11.81 9.97
N LEU A 20 -7.71 -12.80 9.61
CA LEU A 20 -8.19 -13.94 8.85
C LEU A 20 -9.24 -14.73 9.63
N GLU A 21 -8.98 -15.09 10.88
CA GLU A 21 -9.93 -15.85 11.69
C GLU A 21 -11.23 -15.05 11.91
N LEU A 22 -11.14 -13.75 12.24
CA LEU A 22 -12.33 -12.89 12.32
C LEU A 22 -13.13 -12.86 11.02
N ARG A 23 -12.43 -12.83 9.88
CA ARG A 23 -13.09 -12.83 8.56
C ARG A 23 -13.72 -14.18 8.23
N LEU A 24 -13.07 -15.28 8.54
CA LEU A 24 -13.60 -16.62 8.36
C LEU A 24 -14.87 -16.83 9.20
N ASP A 25 -14.89 -16.38 10.44
CA ASP A 25 -16.08 -16.45 11.30
C ASP A 25 -17.25 -15.62 10.75
N ALA A 26 -16.96 -14.43 10.24
CA ALA A 26 -17.98 -13.61 9.58
C ALA A 26 -18.55 -14.27 8.31
N VAL A 27 -17.71 -14.98 7.54
CA VAL A 27 -18.12 -15.66 6.29
C VAL A 27 -18.90 -16.95 6.57
N ARG A 28 -18.64 -17.63 7.68
CA ARG A 28 -19.44 -18.81 8.09
C ARG A 28 -20.94 -18.50 8.23
N ARG A 29 -21.26 -17.27 8.60
CA ARG A 29 -22.64 -16.80 8.88
C ARG A 29 -23.34 -16.20 7.65
N LYS A 30 -22.64 -16.01 6.55
CA LYS A 30 -23.18 -15.34 5.34
C LYS A 30 -22.97 -16.21 4.10
N ALA A 31 -23.96 -16.24 3.22
CA ALA A 31 -23.80 -16.85 1.90
C ALA A 31 -22.70 -16.09 1.12
N LYS A 32 -21.70 -16.82 0.67
CA LYS A 32 -20.60 -16.31 -0.15
C LYS A 32 -20.35 -17.23 -1.31
N ASN A 33 -19.83 -16.67 -2.40
CA ASN A 33 -19.39 -17.47 -3.54
C ASN A 33 -18.42 -18.56 -3.07
N PRO A 34 -18.65 -19.86 -3.42
CA PRO A 34 -17.82 -20.98 -2.99
C PRO A 34 -16.33 -20.77 -3.26
N LEU A 35 -15.96 -20.27 -4.46
CA LEU A 35 -14.55 -20.02 -4.82
C LEU A 35 -13.89 -18.97 -3.92
N GLN A 36 -14.61 -17.90 -3.59
CA GLN A 36 -14.09 -16.87 -2.69
C GLN A 36 -13.95 -17.38 -1.24
N ARG A 37 -14.83 -18.28 -0.83
CA ARG A 37 -14.74 -18.91 0.49
C ARG A 37 -13.54 -19.87 0.54
N GLU A 38 -13.34 -20.66 -0.48
CA GLU A 38 -12.20 -21.55 -0.61
C GLU A 38 -10.88 -20.76 -0.61
N ALA A 39 -10.81 -19.65 -1.35
CA ALA A 39 -9.65 -18.75 -1.36
C ALA A 39 -9.32 -18.21 0.05
N LEU A 40 -10.33 -17.83 0.85
CA LEU A 40 -10.11 -17.41 2.24
C LEU A 40 -9.57 -18.55 3.12
N TYR A 41 -10.08 -19.77 2.95
CA TYR A 41 -9.58 -20.94 3.70
C TYR A 41 -8.15 -21.31 3.29
N ALA A 42 -7.79 -21.17 2.00
CA ALA A 42 -6.43 -21.41 1.51
C ALA A 42 -5.40 -20.49 2.20
N LEU A 43 -5.80 -19.31 2.67
CA LEU A 43 -4.92 -18.40 3.42
C LEU A 43 -4.50 -18.95 4.80
N ARG A 44 -5.07 -20.02 5.30
CA ARG A 44 -4.56 -20.71 6.48
C ARG A 44 -3.22 -21.38 6.23
N GLU A 45 -3.01 -21.86 5.00
CA GLU A 45 -1.76 -22.50 4.58
C GLU A 45 -0.84 -21.52 3.87
N GLN A 46 -1.42 -20.58 3.11
CA GLN A 46 -0.70 -19.59 2.29
C GLN A 46 -0.75 -18.21 2.96
N TYR A 47 0.37 -17.69 3.44
CA TYR A 47 0.41 -16.35 4.05
C TYR A 47 0.66 -15.22 3.04
N ASP A 48 1.21 -15.53 1.86
CA ASP A 48 1.32 -14.60 0.73
C ASP A 48 0.02 -14.63 -0.09
N MET A 49 -0.75 -13.56 -0.01
CA MET A 49 -2.04 -13.45 -0.69
C MET A 49 -1.95 -13.44 -2.21
N ASP A 50 -0.78 -13.15 -2.78
CA ASP A 50 -0.59 -13.15 -4.23
C ASP A 50 -0.52 -14.58 -4.79
N SER A 51 -0.26 -15.58 -3.95
CA SER A 51 -0.27 -17.00 -4.33
C SER A 51 -1.67 -17.60 -4.36
N VAL A 52 -2.71 -16.90 -3.84
CA VAL A 52 -4.06 -17.39 -3.74
C VAL A 52 -4.94 -16.78 -4.82
N GLN A 53 -5.49 -17.65 -5.70
CA GLN A 53 -6.43 -17.25 -6.74
C GLN A 53 -7.83 -16.97 -6.16
N HIS A 54 -8.63 -16.19 -6.90
CA HIS A 54 -10.03 -15.86 -6.57
C HIS A 54 -10.24 -15.10 -5.24
N LEU A 55 -9.18 -14.63 -4.60
CA LEU A 55 -9.30 -13.77 -3.42
C LEU A 55 -9.81 -12.39 -3.84
N SER A 56 -11.00 -12.00 -3.37
CA SER A 56 -11.59 -10.70 -3.71
C SER A 56 -10.76 -9.54 -3.15
N GLY A 57 -10.76 -8.39 -3.85
CA GLY A 57 -10.10 -7.19 -3.36
C GLY A 57 -10.63 -6.71 -2.00
N PHE A 58 -11.92 -6.93 -1.72
CA PHE A 58 -12.51 -6.67 -0.41
C PHE A 58 -11.91 -7.57 0.67
N ASP A 59 -11.88 -8.89 0.45
CA ASP A 59 -11.32 -9.83 1.43
C ASP A 59 -9.84 -9.58 1.66
N ARG A 60 -9.10 -9.31 0.59
CA ARG A 60 -7.68 -8.94 0.66
C ARG A 60 -7.46 -7.75 1.63
N ARG A 61 -8.24 -6.67 1.51
CA ARG A 61 -8.16 -5.52 2.43
C ARG A 61 -8.55 -5.88 3.87
N MET A 62 -9.53 -6.77 4.04
CA MET A 62 -10.00 -7.16 5.36
C MET A 62 -9.00 -8.04 6.12
N VAL A 63 -8.25 -8.88 5.43
CA VAL A 63 -7.35 -9.87 6.05
C VAL A 63 -5.87 -9.48 5.98
N CYS A 64 -5.48 -8.45 5.24
CA CYS A 64 -4.07 -8.04 5.13
C CYS A 64 -3.48 -7.58 6.47
N VAL A 65 -2.16 -7.64 6.57
CA VAL A 65 -1.42 -7.08 7.71
C VAL A 65 -1.70 -5.57 7.82
N PRO A 66 -2.14 -5.07 8.98
CA PRO A 66 -2.50 -3.66 9.14
C PRO A 66 -1.30 -2.73 9.05
N LYS A 67 -1.57 -1.45 8.73
CA LYS A 67 -0.53 -0.42 8.69
C LYS A 67 0.22 -0.31 10.02
N TYR A 68 -0.53 -0.37 11.12
CA TYR A 68 0.00 -0.39 12.48
C TYR A 68 -0.44 -1.68 13.16
N CYS A 69 0.53 -2.51 13.53
CA CYS A 69 0.29 -3.75 14.26
C CYS A 69 0.41 -3.46 15.75
N PRO A 70 -0.63 -3.68 16.56
CA PRO A 70 -0.59 -3.39 17.99
C PRO A 70 0.46 -4.28 18.69
N GLU A 71 1.15 -3.70 19.66
CA GLU A 71 2.13 -4.46 20.47
C GLU A 71 1.47 -5.54 21.31
N THR A 72 0.22 -5.33 21.69
CA THR A 72 -0.63 -6.24 22.47
C THR A 72 -1.28 -7.35 21.65
N CYS A 73 -0.87 -7.54 20.39
CA CYS A 73 -1.46 -8.57 19.54
C CYS A 73 -1.19 -9.97 20.11
N GLU A 74 -2.25 -10.69 20.47
CA GLU A 74 -2.17 -12.05 21.03
C GLU A 74 -1.49 -13.05 20.08
N MET A 75 -1.63 -12.84 18.78
CA MET A 75 -1.02 -13.69 17.73
C MET A 75 0.45 -13.39 17.50
N ARG A 76 1.07 -12.40 18.19
CA ARG A 76 2.42 -11.90 17.88
C ARG A 76 3.48 -12.99 17.88
N THR A 77 3.41 -13.92 18.83
CA THR A 77 4.39 -15.01 18.98
C THR A 77 4.32 -16.02 17.83
N TYR A 78 3.13 -16.23 17.28
CA TYR A 78 2.87 -17.21 16.21
C TYR A 78 2.64 -16.56 14.85
N CYS A 79 2.77 -15.23 14.75
CA CYS A 79 2.47 -14.46 13.56
C CYS A 79 3.38 -14.84 12.40
N ARG A 80 2.81 -15.40 11.35
CA ARG A 80 3.53 -15.82 10.12
C ARG A 80 4.24 -14.65 9.44
N TYR A 81 3.65 -13.46 9.47
CA TYR A 81 4.29 -12.27 8.92
C TYR A 81 5.53 -11.86 9.71
N GLN A 82 5.49 -11.93 11.06
CA GLN A 82 6.68 -11.66 11.88
C GLN A 82 7.79 -12.70 11.64
N LYS A 83 7.40 -13.97 11.48
CA LYS A 83 8.34 -15.03 11.12
C LYS A 83 8.99 -14.75 9.76
N TYR A 84 8.17 -14.41 8.75
CA TYR A 84 8.68 -14.00 7.43
C TYR A 84 9.66 -12.82 7.53
N LEU A 85 9.32 -11.76 8.29
CA LEU A 85 10.21 -10.61 8.44
C LEU A 85 11.56 -11.00 9.06
N LYS A 86 11.54 -11.87 10.05
CA LYS A 86 12.77 -12.38 10.69
C LYS A 86 13.61 -13.17 9.70
N GLU A 87 13.01 -14.09 8.97
CA GLU A 87 13.69 -14.89 7.94
C GLU A 87 14.21 -14.02 6.79
N ALA A 88 13.42 -13.05 6.34
CA ALA A 88 13.78 -12.15 5.24
C ALA A 88 14.91 -11.16 5.61
N THR A 89 15.16 -10.95 6.88
CA THR A 89 16.26 -10.12 7.39
C THR A 89 17.42 -10.94 7.95
N ASP A 90 17.40 -12.27 7.83
CA ASP A 90 18.47 -13.16 8.28
C ASP A 90 19.77 -12.87 7.50
N GLU A 91 20.89 -13.00 8.17
CA GLU A 91 22.22 -12.76 7.59
C GLU A 91 22.57 -13.71 6.43
N LYS A 92 21.94 -14.87 6.40
CA LYS A 92 22.12 -15.88 5.34
C LYS A 92 21.45 -15.49 4.02
N VAL A 93 20.52 -14.53 4.04
CA VAL A 93 19.86 -14.03 2.83
C VAL A 93 20.87 -13.18 2.05
N PHE A 94 21.29 -13.69 0.91
CA PHE A 94 22.26 -13.04 0.03
C PHE A 94 21.60 -12.12 -1.01
N ILE A 95 20.47 -12.53 -1.55
CA ILE A 95 19.72 -11.77 -2.57
C ILE A 95 18.38 -11.34 -2.02
N GLN A 96 18.06 -10.05 -2.16
CA GLN A 96 16.74 -9.49 -1.85
C GLN A 96 16.13 -8.99 -3.16
N ILE A 97 14.95 -9.52 -3.52
CA ILE A 97 14.20 -9.15 -4.72
C ILE A 97 13.00 -8.33 -4.30
N CYS A 98 12.81 -7.15 -4.86
CA CYS A 98 11.65 -6.29 -4.58
C CYS A 98 11.23 -5.52 -5.82
N ASN A 99 10.03 -4.95 -5.78
CA ASN A 99 9.62 -4.00 -6.81
C ASN A 99 10.20 -2.60 -6.57
N HIS A 100 10.10 -1.72 -7.55
CA HIS A 100 10.60 -0.35 -7.49
C HIS A 100 10.02 0.42 -6.29
N ASN A 101 8.74 0.29 -6.02
CA ASN A 101 8.08 0.98 -4.92
C ASN A 101 8.64 0.57 -3.55
N TYR A 102 8.95 -0.72 -3.36
CA TYR A 102 9.55 -1.20 -2.11
C TYR A 102 10.97 -0.67 -1.91
N LEU A 103 11.77 -0.61 -2.99
CA LEU A 103 13.10 -0.01 -2.97
C LEU A 103 13.02 1.49 -2.63
N LEU A 104 12.12 2.23 -3.29
CA LEU A 104 11.90 3.66 -3.03
C LEU A 104 11.40 3.91 -1.60
N ALA A 105 10.54 3.04 -1.07
CA ALA A 105 10.13 3.12 0.33
C ALA A 105 11.31 2.88 1.30
N ASP A 106 12.21 1.95 0.98
CA ASP A 106 13.44 1.75 1.77
C ASP A 106 14.33 3.00 1.77
N THR A 107 14.49 3.66 0.62
CA THR A 107 15.26 4.91 0.55
C THR A 107 14.65 6.03 1.39
N LEU A 108 13.31 6.15 1.41
CA LEU A 108 12.62 7.09 2.29
C LEU A 108 12.83 6.76 3.76
N HIS A 109 12.77 5.48 4.14
CA HIS A 109 13.05 5.06 5.51
C HIS A 109 14.46 5.46 5.94
N ARG A 110 15.46 5.19 5.09
CA ARG A 110 16.86 5.57 5.37
C ARG A 110 17.08 7.07 5.45
N ALA A 111 16.42 7.84 4.57
CA ALA A 111 16.53 9.29 4.54
C ALA A 111 15.89 9.99 5.77
N ASN A 112 14.95 9.33 6.44
CA ASN A 112 14.28 9.84 7.63
C ASN A 112 14.69 9.14 8.93
N ASP A 113 15.82 8.46 8.93
CA ASP A 113 16.38 7.72 10.08
C ASP A 113 15.43 6.64 10.66
N PHE A 114 14.50 6.14 9.83
CA PHE A 114 13.68 5.01 10.19
C PHE A 114 14.42 3.70 9.94
N ARG A 115 13.96 2.63 10.61
CA ARG A 115 14.50 1.30 10.38
C ARG A 115 14.40 0.94 8.90
N PRO A 116 15.54 0.57 8.24
CA PRO A 116 15.53 0.16 6.84
C PRO A 116 14.62 -1.04 6.58
N LEU A 117 13.95 -1.05 5.43
CA LEU A 117 13.12 -2.16 4.99
C LEU A 117 13.95 -3.29 4.38
N LEU A 118 15.03 -2.93 3.69
CA LEU A 118 16.00 -3.84 3.11
C LEU A 118 17.24 -3.92 3.99
N ARG A 119 17.90 -5.06 4.00
CA ARG A 119 19.26 -5.16 4.57
C ARG A 119 20.22 -4.32 3.74
N ASN A 120 21.37 -3.99 4.33
CA ASN A 120 22.43 -3.34 3.59
C ASN A 120 22.90 -4.24 2.45
N TYR A 121 23.11 -3.65 1.29
CA TYR A 121 23.52 -4.31 0.07
C TYR A 121 24.73 -3.60 -0.53
N GLN A 122 25.60 -4.37 -1.19
CA GLN A 122 26.81 -3.85 -1.84
C GLN A 122 26.60 -3.58 -3.32
N ALA A 123 25.59 -4.22 -3.93
CA ALA A 123 25.22 -4.04 -5.32
C ALA A 123 23.71 -3.95 -5.46
N LEU A 124 23.26 -3.13 -6.39
CA LEU A 124 21.86 -2.96 -6.76
C LEU A 124 21.71 -3.18 -8.26
N ILE A 125 20.80 -4.08 -8.63
CA ILE A 125 20.41 -4.33 -10.02
C ILE A 125 18.98 -3.85 -10.18
N ILE A 126 18.75 -2.90 -11.11
CA ILE A 126 17.42 -2.38 -11.40
C ILE A 126 16.99 -2.92 -12.76
N ASP A 127 16.06 -3.85 -12.75
CA ASP A 127 15.39 -4.33 -13.96
C ASP A 127 14.33 -3.32 -14.39
N GLU A 128 14.02 -3.26 -15.70
CA GLU A 128 13.07 -2.30 -16.27
C GLU A 128 13.36 -0.84 -15.82
N ALA A 129 14.64 -0.45 -15.78
CA ALA A 129 15.10 0.83 -15.22
C ALA A 129 14.38 2.05 -15.83
N HIS A 130 13.86 1.93 -17.04
CA HIS A 130 13.07 2.99 -17.70
C HIS A 130 11.76 3.31 -16.96
N LYS A 131 11.21 2.38 -16.18
CA LYS A 131 10.01 2.57 -15.34
C LYS A 131 10.31 3.22 -13.99
N PHE A 132 11.58 3.17 -13.56
CA PHE A 132 11.98 3.64 -12.23
C PHE A 132 11.71 5.14 -11.98
N PRO A 133 11.96 6.07 -12.96
CA PRO A 133 11.63 7.48 -12.76
C PRO A 133 10.14 7.74 -12.55
N GLU A 134 9.27 6.97 -13.19
CA GLU A 134 7.83 7.09 -13.01
C GLU A 134 7.40 6.58 -11.62
N ALA A 135 7.90 5.43 -11.19
CA ALA A 135 7.67 4.92 -9.84
C ALA A 135 8.14 5.92 -8.77
N ALA A 136 9.29 6.58 -9.00
CA ALA A 136 9.79 7.62 -8.11
C ALA A 136 8.88 8.86 -8.08
N ARG A 137 8.37 9.29 -9.24
CA ARG A 137 7.39 10.39 -9.31
C ARG A 137 6.10 10.08 -8.55
N GLN A 138 5.60 8.84 -8.66
CA GLN A 138 4.40 8.40 -7.93
C GLN A 138 4.66 8.30 -6.43
N MET A 139 5.83 7.81 -6.01
CA MET A 139 6.18 7.63 -4.59
C MET A 139 6.49 8.95 -3.88
N TYR A 140 7.25 9.83 -4.51
CA TYR A 140 7.69 11.11 -3.92
C TYR A 140 6.82 12.29 -4.30
N GLY A 141 6.03 12.14 -5.37
CA GLY A 141 5.07 13.14 -5.80
C GLY A 141 3.95 13.30 -4.78
N LYS A 142 3.41 14.50 -4.74
CA LYS A 142 2.16 14.77 -4.03
C LYS A 142 1.09 14.99 -5.07
N SER A 143 0.05 14.18 -5.02
CA SER A 143 -1.19 14.42 -5.78
C SER A 143 -2.21 15.04 -4.84
N PHE A 144 -3.00 15.93 -5.37
CA PHE A 144 -4.12 16.53 -4.67
C PHE A 144 -5.29 16.58 -5.65
N GLY A 145 -6.37 15.92 -5.30
CA GLY A 145 -7.55 15.81 -6.14
C GLY A 145 -8.83 16.30 -5.47
N PRO A 146 -9.95 16.30 -6.20
CA PRO A 146 -11.26 16.68 -5.66
C PRO A 146 -11.65 15.89 -4.41
N GLU A 147 -11.29 14.60 -4.33
CA GLU A 147 -11.61 13.72 -3.20
C GLU A 147 -10.86 14.14 -1.93
N ASP A 148 -9.56 14.41 -2.03
CA ASP A 148 -8.75 14.90 -0.90
C ASP A 148 -9.29 16.21 -0.35
N PHE A 149 -9.74 17.05 -1.26
CA PHE A 149 -10.31 18.35 -0.92
C PHE A 149 -11.65 18.21 -0.18
N MET A 150 -12.53 17.34 -0.66
CA MET A 150 -13.81 17.06 0.00
C MET A 150 -13.61 16.47 1.40
N GLU A 151 -12.60 15.63 1.57
CA GLU A 151 -12.21 15.09 2.88
C GLU A 151 -11.78 16.21 3.85
N ILE A 152 -10.92 17.13 3.39
CA ILE A 152 -10.49 18.29 4.20
C ILE A 152 -11.68 19.16 4.60
N CYS A 153 -12.61 19.44 3.66
CA CYS A 153 -13.80 20.22 3.96
C CYS A 153 -14.69 19.51 5.00
N SER A 154 -14.85 18.20 4.89
CA SER A 154 -15.63 17.40 5.84
C SER A 154 -15.02 17.39 7.24
N LEU A 155 -13.69 17.30 7.33
CA LEU A 155 -12.97 17.42 8.61
C LEU A 155 -13.17 18.78 9.24
N LEU A 156 -13.05 19.88 8.47
CA LEU A 156 -13.29 21.24 8.96
C LEU A 156 -14.74 21.44 9.46
N GLU A 157 -15.72 20.84 8.77
CA GLU A 157 -17.12 20.90 9.20
C GLU A 157 -17.34 20.11 10.50
N GLY A 158 -16.71 18.94 10.64
CA GLY A 158 -16.75 18.14 11.85
C GLY A 158 -16.18 18.88 13.08
N GLU A 159 -15.18 19.73 12.86
CA GLU A 159 -14.57 20.60 13.89
C GLU A 159 -15.27 21.97 14.01
N HIS A 160 -16.47 22.13 13.46
CA HIS A 160 -17.27 23.35 13.49
C HIS A 160 -16.72 24.56 12.71
N TYR A 161 -15.74 24.37 11.81
CA TYR A 161 -15.20 25.42 10.95
C TYR A 161 -15.96 25.55 9.61
N THR A 162 -17.28 25.52 9.67
CA THR A 162 -18.16 25.47 8.48
C THR A 162 -17.96 26.64 7.50
N HIS A 163 -17.71 27.85 8.01
CA HIS A 163 -17.47 29.01 7.17
C HIS A 163 -16.13 28.94 6.42
N ILE A 164 -15.11 28.32 7.03
CA ILE A 164 -13.80 28.09 6.38
C ILE A 164 -13.96 27.03 5.31
N ALA A 165 -14.67 25.95 5.61
CA ALA A 165 -14.97 24.89 4.63
C ALA A 165 -15.73 25.45 3.40
N ALA A 166 -16.70 26.34 3.60
CA ALA A 166 -17.43 26.98 2.50
C ALA A 166 -16.53 27.83 1.60
N LYS A 167 -15.70 28.69 2.20
CA LYS A 167 -14.73 29.51 1.44
C LYS A 167 -13.71 28.66 0.69
N LEU A 168 -13.28 27.59 1.31
CA LEU A 168 -12.33 26.66 0.71
C LEU A 168 -12.97 25.96 -0.50
N ARG A 169 -14.25 25.51 -0.42
CA ARG A 169 -14.98 24.95 -1.56
C ARG A 169 -15.09 25.92 -2.72
N GLU A 170 -15.42 27.18 -2.44
CA GLU A 170 -15.52 28.20 -3.47
C GLU A 170 -14.16 28.42 -4.17
N ALA A 171 -13.10 28.61 -3.41
CA ALA A 171 -11.75 28.81 -3.96
C ALA A 171 -11.29 27.60 -4.78
N PHE A 172 -11.62 26.38 -4.35
CA PHE A 172 -11.27 25.16 -5.06
C PHE A 172 -12.07 25.01 -6.38
N SER A 173 -13.37 25.32 -6.36
CA SER A 173 -14.17 25.32 -7.58
C SER A 173 -13.61 26.30 -8.62
N GLN A 174 -13.25 27.51 -8.20
CA GLN A 174 -12.62 28.51 -9.07
C GLN A 174 -11.29 28.02 -9.62
N LEU A 175 -10.45 27.36 -8.79
CA LEU A 175 -9.20 26.78 -9.24
C LEU A 175 -9.42 25.73 -10.32
N PHE A 176 -10.34 24.78 -10.10
CA PHE A 176 -10.60 23.71 -11.06
C PHE A 176 -11.26 24.20 -12.35
N GLU A 177 -12.11 25.22 -12.27
CA GLU A 177 -12.69 25.86 -13.45
C GLU A 177 -11.63 26.62 -14.27
N SER A 178 -10.60 27.15 -13.62
CA SER A 178 -9.50 27.86 -14.28
C SER A 178 -8.47 26.93 -14.94
N LEU A 179 -8.48 25.63 -14.62
CA LEU A 179 -7.58 24.68 -15.24
C LEU A 179 -7.96 24.43 -16.70
N PRO A 180 -6.99 24.45 -17.62
CA PRO A 180 -7.26 24.15 -19.01
C PRO A 180 -7.82 22.72 -19.14
N ARG A 181 -8.99 22.60 -19.77
CA ARG A 181 -9.59 21.30 -20.06
C ARG A 181 -8.90 20.70 -21.28
N PRO A 182 -8.43 19.46 -21.24
CA PRO A 182 -7.88 18.81 -22.42
C PRO A 182 -8.97 18.72 -23.50
N GLN A 183 -8.62 19.16 -24.72
CA GLN A 183 -9.48 19.02 -25.88
C GLN A 183 -9.17 17.69 -26.56
N GLY A 184 -10.10 16.74 -26.53
CA GLY A 184 -9.99 15.45 -27.22
C GLY A 184 -10.28 14.25 -26.31
N VAL A 185 -10.30 13.07 -26.92
CA VAL A 185 -10.41 11.79 -26.20
C VAL A 185 -9.10 11.55 -25.47
N LEU A 186 -9.13 11.49 -24.15
CA LEU A 186 -7.95 11.23 -23.34
C LEU A 186 -7.62 9.74 -23.40
N GLU A 187 -6.64 9.38 -24.20
CA GLU A 187 -5.98 8.07 -24.10
C GLU A 187 -4.87 8.05 -23.05
N GLU A 188 -4.41 9.24 -22.59
CA GLU A 188 -3.39 9.40 -21.56
C GLU A 188 -3.76 10.51 -20.58
N GLU A 189 -3.30 10.39 -19.33
CA GLU A 189 -3.49 11.40 -18.28
C GLU A 189 -2.89 12.75 -18.69
N ALA A 190 -3.72 13.80 -18.74
CA ALA A 190 -3.25 15.16 -18.96
C ALA A 190 -2.53 15.65 -17.69
N ARG A 191 -1.22 15.94 -17.81
CA ARG A 191 -0.39 16.43 -16.72
C ARG A 191 -0.13 17.92 -16.87
N PHE A 192 -0.48 18.69 -15.85
CA PHE A 192 -0.20 20.12 -15.80
C PHE A 192 1.01 20.38 -14.91
N ARG A 193 1.95 21.18 -15.41
CA ARG A 193 3.10 21.64 -14.65
C ARG A 193 2.83 23.08 -14.19
N PHE A 194 2.69 23.28 -12.91
CA PHE A 194 2.69 24.61 -12.34
C PHE A 194 4.14 25.10 -12.18
N VAL A 195 4.50 26.14 -12.89
CA VAL A 195 5.79 26.82 -12.72
C VAL A 195 5.55 27.98 -11.78
N ARG A 196 6.24 28.00 -10.64
CA ARG A 196 6.28 29.17 -9.76
C ARG A 196 7.04 30.28 -10.49
N ASN A 197 6.38 31.37 -10.80
CA ASN A 197 7.02 32.62 -11.19
C ASN A 197 7.61 33.31 -9.97
#